data_f4f913ac2e32c1014e86a369e95dfb7e
#
_entry.id   f4f913ac2e32c1014e86a369e95dfb7e
#
_cell.length_a   1.000
_cell.length_b   1.000
_cell.length_c   1.000
_cell.angle_alpha   90.00
_cell.angle_beta   90.00
_cell.angle_gamma   90.00
#
_symmetry.space_group_name_H-M   'P 1'
#
loop_
_entity.id
_entity.type
_entity.pdbx_description
1 polymer ?
#
loop_
_entity_poly.entity_id
_entity_poly.type
_entity_poly.pdbx_seq_one_letter_code
_entity_poly.pdbx_strand_id
1 'polypeptide(L)'
;MIIYGKNPVIEALRANRPVEKVLIAHDSHPPYQVVKLCKEKGIKIQKVPRQRIEELAGTKKTQGIVALVSPVPLVSHYELFKKVFEKRGFFLVLDHITDPQNAGNLIRTCEVFGGVGVLMPKDRSFPINQTVVKASAGAVFYLIFSRVPSLKKALEEFKDMGGSVIVVERGGKDIREVAFSFPCALVLGSEGEGVSKSLLSLADVVASIPMVGNINSLNVSSAGAIALWEVFKTLTKS
;
A
#
# COMPACT_ATOMS: atom_id res chain seq x y z
N MET A 1 -7.47 -16.30 0.34
CA MET A 1 -7.71 -15.22 -0.66
C MET A 1 -7.21 -15.69 -2.02
N ILE A 2 -7.98 -15.43 -3.09
CA ILE A 2 -7.53 -15.68 -4.48
C ILE A 2 -6.75 -14.45 -4.96
N ILE A 3 -5.58 -14.66 -5.54
CA ILE A 3 -4.82 -13.63 -6.25
C ILE A 3 -4.54 -14.09 -7.67
N TYR A 4 -4.40 -13.16 -8.61
CA TYR A 4 -4.19 -13.48 -10.03
C TYR A 4 -3.18 -12.56 -10.72
N GLY A 5 -2.60 -13.09 -11.80
CA GLY A 5 -1.58 -12.43 -12.59
C GLY A 5 -0.15 -12.79 -12.13
N LYS A 6 0.78 -12.70 -13.07
CA LYS A 6 2.16 -13.18 -12.89
C LYS A 6 2.87 -12.49 -11.72
N ASN A 7 2.90 -11.16 -11.70
CA ASN A 7 3.61 -10.39 -10.67
C ASN A 7 3.03 -10.61 -9.25
N PRO A 8 1.71 -10.46 -9.00
CA PRO A 8 1.16 -10.74 -7.68
C PRO A 8 1.50 -12.14 -7.14
N VAL A 9 1.47 -13.17 -8.00
CA VAL A 9 1.81 -14.54 -7.59
C VAL A 9 3.30 -14.67 -7.27
N ILE A 10 4.18 -14.08 -8.11
CA ILE A 10 5.62 -14.07 -7.85
C ILE A 10 5.93 -13.37 -6.53
N GLU A 11 5.34 -12.19 -6.30
CA GLU A 11 5.63 -11.42 -5.08
C GLU A 11 5.06 -12.08 -3.81
N ALA A 12 3.91 -12.75 -3.89
CA ALA A 12 3.41 -13.54 -2.77
C ALA A 12 4.39 -14.67 -2.40
N LEU A 13 4.93 -15.36 -3.41
CA LEU A 13 5.93 -16.41 -3.21
C LEU A 13 7.25 -15.85 -2.65
N ARG A 14 7.74 -14.71 -3.16
CA ARG A 14 8.97 -14.05 -2.68
C ARG A 14 8.85 -13.53 -1.25
N ALA A 15 7.71 -12.92 -0.93
CA ALA A 15 7.42 -12.39 0.41
C ALA A 15 7.14 -13.49 1.46
N ASN A 16 7.36 -14.76 1.12
CA ASN A 16 7.08 -15.90 2.00
C ASN A 16 5.64 -15.94 2.54
N ARG A 17 4.67 -15.44 1.75
CA ARG A 17 3.26 -15.57 2.13
C ARG A 17 2.86 -17.05 2.09
N PRO A 18 2.05 -17.53 3.05
CA PRO A 18 1.51 -18.87 2.97
C PRO A 18 0.65 -19.01 1.72
N VAL A 19 1.13 -19.83 0.78
CA VAL A 19 0.46 -20.13 -0.49
C VAL A 19 0.08 -21.60 -0.45
N GLU A 20 -1.22 -21.89 -0.55
CA GLU A 20 -1.74 -23.26 -0.52
C GLU A 20 -1.42 -24.00 -1.83
N LYS A 21 -1.70 -23.34 -2.95
CA LYS A 21 -1.46 -23.88 -4.29
C LYS A 21 -1.46 -22.79 -5.35
N VAL A 22 -0.83 -23.10 -6.48
CA VAL A 22 -0.84 -22.27 -7.70
C VAL A 22 -1.56 -23.02 -8.81
N LEU A 23 -2.53 -22.38 -9.45
CA LEU A 23 -3.26 -22.92 -10.60
C LEU A 23 -2.84 -22.20 -11.87
N ILE A 24 -2.61 -22.96 -12.94
CA ILE A 24 -2.16 -22.45 -14.24
C ILE A 24 -3.05 -23.01 -15.33
N ALA A 25 -3.48 -22.18 -16.26
CA ALA A 25 -4.28 -22.61 -17.40
C ALA A 25 -3.50 -23.60 -18.28
N HIS A 26 -4.19 -24.62 -18.83
CA HIS A 26 -3.57 -25.63 -19.70
C HIS A 26 -2.81 -25.02 -20.88
N ASP A 27 -3.37 -23.94 -21.45
CA ASP A 27 -2.84 -23.19 -22.59
C ASP A 27 -1.85 -22.09 -22.21
N SER A 28 -1.41 -22.03 -20.94
CA SER A 28 -0.47 -21.05 -20.43
C SER A 28 0.81 -21.71 -19.92
N HIS A 29 1.92 -20.97 -20.11
CA HIS A 29 3.20 -21.36 -19.54
C HIS A 29 3.46 -20.50 -18.30
N PRO A 30 3.75 -21.15 -17.14
CA PRO A 30 4.10 -20.40 -15.93
C PRO A 30 5.44 -19.68 -16.13
N PRO A 31 5.61 -18.48 -15.54
CA PRO A 31 6.93 -17.89 -15.47
C PRO A 31 7.92 -18.82 -14.78
N TYR A 32 9.14 -18.90 -15.29
CA TYR A 32 10.20 -19.70 -14.68
C TYR A 32 10.34 -19.45 -13.16
N GLN A 33 10.25 -18.19 -12.75
CA GLN A 33 10.32 -17.80 -11.34
C GLN A 33 9.23 -18.44 -10.48
N VAL A 34 8.00 -18.58 -10.99
CA VAL A 34 6.91 -19.25 -10.27
C VAL A 34 7.24 -20.73 -10.07
N VAL A 35 7.69 -21.40 -11.12
CA VAL A 35 8.05 -22.83 -11.05
C VAL A 35 9.18 -23.06 -10.05
N LYS A 36 10.24 -22.23 -10.14
CA LYS A 36 11.38 -22.28 -9.23
C LYS A 36 10.96 -22.09 -7.77
N LEU A 37 10.26 -21.01 -7.47
CA LEU A 37 9.83 -20.68 -6.10
C LEU A 37 8.84 -21.72 -5.54
N CYS A 38 7.92 -22.22 -6.35
CA CYS A 38 7.02 -23.28 -5.92
C CYS A 38 7.76 -24.58 -5.58
N LYS A 39 8.75 -24.96 -6.41
CA LYS A 39 9.59 -26.14 -6.15
C LYS A 39 10.39 -25.99 -4.85
N GLU A 40 11.05 -24.85 -4.65
CA GLU A 40 11.82 -24.53 -3.44
C GLU A 40 10.98 -24.57 -2.16
N LYS A 41 9.70 -24.17 -2.25
CA LYS A 41 8.78 -24.10 -1.11
C LYS A 41 7.83 -25.30 -0.97
N GLY A 42 7.95 -26.32 -1.84
CA GLY A 42 7.04 -27.47 -1.83
C GLY A 42 5.59 -27.13 -2.17
N ILE A 43 5.34 -26.03 -2.89
CA ILE A 43 4.00 -25.57 -3.24
C ILE A 43 3.54 -26.29 -4.52
N LYS A 44 2.35 -26.88 -4.47
CA LYS A 44 1.77 -27.62 -5.59
C LYS A 44 1.34 -26.67 -6.72
N ILE A 45 1.81 -26.95 -7.94
CA ILE A 45 1.32 -26.34 -9.18
C ILE A 45 0.34 -27.33 -9.83
N GLN A 46 -0.85 -26.84 -10.19
CA GLN A 46 -1.88 -27.64 -10.84
C GLN A 46 -2.30 -26.98 -12.16
N LYS A 47 -2.33 -27.74 -13.24
CA LYS A 47 -2.91 -27.32 -14.51
C LYS A 47 -4.42 -27.50 -14.48
N VAL A 48 -5.16 -26.48 -14.96
CA VAL A 48 -6.63 -26.49 -15.02
C VAL A 48 -7.11 -25.79 -16.30
N PRO A 49 -8.39 -26.01 -16.72
CA PRO A 49 -8.96 -25.23 -17.81
C PRO A 49 -8.92 -23.73 -17.54
N ARG A 50 -8.69 -22.91 -18.58
CA ARG A 50 -8.66 -21.44 -18.47
C ARG A 50 -9.93 -20.87 -17.86
N GLN A 51 -11.07 -21.41 -18.22
CA GLN A 51 -12.36 -21.01 -17.66
C GLN A 51 -12.35 -21.09 -16.13
N ARG A 52 -11.78 -22.15 -15.56
CA ARG A 52 -11.68 -22.31 -14.10
C ARG A 52 -10.83 -21.22 -13.44
N ILE A 53 -9.75 -20.78 -14.11
CA ILE A 53 -8.90 -19.65 -13.66
C ILE A 53 -9.72 -18.36 -13.65
N GLU A 54 -10.46 -18.09 -14.71
CA GLU A 54 -11.28 -16.90 -14.87
C GLU A 54 -12.45 -16.84 -13.88
N GLU A 55 -13.11 -17.97 -13.64
CA GLU A 55 -14.16 -18.10 -12.61
C GLU A 55 -13.62 -17.78 -11.21
N LEU A 56 -12.49 -18.37 -10.83
CA LEU A 56 -11.88 -18.16 -9.52
C LEU A 56 -11.44 -16.69 -9.33
N ALA A 57 -10.93 -16.06 -10.37
CA ALA A 57 -10.49 -14.68 -10.33
C ALA A 57 -11.63 -13.65 -10.49
N GLY A 58 -12.80 -14.09 -11.01
CA GLY A 58 -13.90 -13.18 -11.38
C GLY A 58 -13.55 -12.24 -12.54
N THR A 59 -12.54 -12.59 -13.36
CA THR A 59 -12.07 -11.75 -14.48
C THR A 59 -11.28 -12.56 -15.50
N LYS A 60 -11.31 -12.12 -16.75
CA LYS A 60 -10.48 -12.67 -17.84
C LYS A 60 -9.00 -12.16 -17.80
N LYS A 61 -8.72 -11.10 -17.05
CA LYS A 61 -7.37 -10.47 -16.98
C LYS A 61 -6.37 -11.21 -16.08
N THR A 62 -6.45 -12.55 -16.05
CA THR A 62 -5.69 -13.40 -15.13
C THR A 62 -4.26 -13.71 -15.58
N GLN A 63 -3.95 -13.48 -16.84
CA GLN A 63 -2.70 -13.94 -17.46
C GLN A 63 -2.50 -15.48 -17.35
N GLY A 64 -3.60 -16.24 -17.19
CA GLY A 64 -3.61 -17.70 -17.09
C GLY A 64 -3.06 -18.26 -15.77
N ILE A 65 -2.97 -17.45 -14.71
CA ILE A 65 -2.44 -17.88 -13.42
C ILE A 65 -3.23 -17.28 -12.25
N VAL A 66 -3.52 -18.13 -11.26
CA VAL A 66 -4.04 -17.73 -9.94
C VAL A 66 -3.32 -18.48 -8.83
N ALA A 67 -3.31 -17.92 -7.64
CA ALA A 67 -2.84 -18.60 -6.43
C ALA A 67 -3.84 -18.42 -5.27
N LEU A 68 -3.92 -19.46 -4.44
CA LEU A 68 -4.62 -19.42 -3.16
C LEU A 68 -3.61 -19.03 -2.09
N VAL A 69 -3.81 -17.87 -1.47
CA VAL A 69 -2.90 -17.34 -0.45
C VAL A 69 -3.65 -16.98 0.83
N SER A 70 -2.97 -17.03 1.96
CA SER A 70 -3.52 -16.48 3.20
C SER A 70 -3.81 -14.99 3.07
N PRO A 71 -4.87 -14.47 3.70
CA PRO A 71 -5.13 -13.03 3.76
C PRO A 71 -3.93 -12.25 4.32
N VAL A 72 -3.77 -10.99 3.90
CA VAL A 72 -2.79 -10.09 4.50
C VAL A 72 -3.21 -9.79 5.94
N PRO A 73 -2.36 -10.04 6.94
CA PRO A 73 -2.72 -9.81 8.33
C PRO A 73 -2.83 -8.31 8.60
N LEU A 74 -3.77 -7.96 9.48
CA LEU A 74 -3.82 -6.66 10.11
C LEU A 74 -3.19 -6.78 11.50
N VAL A 75 -2.28 -5.88 11.80
CA VAL A 75 -1.63 -5.81 13.12
C VAL A 75 -2.15 -4.61 13.92
N SER A 76 -1.81 -4.52 15.19
CA SER A 76 -2.07 -3.33 15.98
C SER A 76 -1.26 -2.14 15.45
N HIS A 77 -1.78 -0.91 15.62
CA HIS A 77 -1.02 0.29 15.23
C HIS A 77 0.27 0.44 16.05
N TYR A 78 0.31 -0.06 17.27
CA TYR A 78 1.53 -0.08 18.08
C TYR A 78 2.64 -0.93 17.46
N GLU A 79 2.29 -2.07 16.86
CA GLU A 79 3.27 -2.90 16.15
C GLU A 79 3.79 -2.21 14.89
N LEU A 80 2.93 -1.52 14.14
CA LEU A 80 3.33 -0.67 13.02
C LEU A 80 4.27 0.44 13.50
N PHE A 81 3.89 1.19 14.53
CA PHE A 81 4.69 2.29 15.06
C PHE A 81 6.06 1.80 15.54
N LYS A 82 6.10 0.73 16.33
CA LYS A 82 7.36 0.11 16.77
C LYS A 82 8.30 -0.14 15.60
N LYS A 83 7.80 -0.73 14.50
CA LYS A 83 8.60 -0.99 13.31
C LYS A 83 9.07 0.29 12.60
N VAL A 84 8.24 1.33 12.59
CA VAL A 84 8.60 2.63 11.99
C VAL A 84 9.70 3.31 12.81
N PHE A 85 9.62 3.25 14.14
CA PHE A 85 10.65 3.78 15.04
C PHE A 85 11.96 2.98 14.92
N GLU A 86 11.92 1.64 14.93
CA GLU A 86 13.09 0.78 14.75
C GLU A 86 13.84 1.10 13.46
N LYS A 87 13.13 1.39 12.39
CA LYS A 87 13.71 1.72 11.07
C LYS A 87 14.02 3.20 10.89
N ARG A 88 13.63 4.07 11.82
CA ARG A 88 13.62 5.53 11.62
C ARG A 88 13.01 5.92 10.27
N GLY A 89 11.92 5.25 9.91
CA GLY A 89 11.31 5.30 8.59
C GLY A 89 10.01 6.11 8.56
N PHE A 90 9.16 5.77 7.58
CA PHE A 90 7.84 6.39 7.43
C PHE A 90 6.76 5.35 7.13
N PHE A 91 5.52 5.75 7.31
CA PHE A 91 4.35 4.99 6.89
C PHE A 91 3.28 5.89 6.30
N LEU A 92 2.40 5.32 5.48
CA LEU A 92 1.25 6.03 4.92
C LEU A 92 0.07 5.99 5.89
N VAL A 93 -0.66 7.10 5.95
CA VAL A 93 -1.99 7.20 6.54
C VAL A 93 -2.97 7.55 5.44
N LEU A 94 -3.93 6.66 5.18
CA LEU A 94 -4.89 6.79 4.09
C LEU A 94 -6.27 7.17 4.67
N ASP A 95 -6.54 8.48 4.74
CA ASP A 95 -7.77 9.02 5.32
C ASP A 95 -8.94 8.93 4.34
N HIS A 96 -9.84 7.96 4.59
CA HIS A 96 -11.05 7.73 3.80
C HIS A 96 -10.82 7.45 2.30
N ILE A 97 -9.69 6.85 1.95
CA ILE A 97 -9.45 6.35 0.59
C ILE A 97 -10.16 5.01 0.44
N THR A 98 -11.16 4.96 -0.42
CA THR A 98 -12.03 3.78 -0.62
C THR A 98 -11.78 3.05 -1.93
N ASP A 99 -11.26 3.75 -2.95
CA ASP A 99 -10.98 3.14 -4.25
C ASP A 99 -9.77 2.18 -4.17
N PRO A 100 -9.97 0.88 -4.50
CA PRO A 100 -8.88 -0.10 -4.45
C PRO A 100 -7.74 0.15 -5.45
N GLN A 101 -7.99 0.85 -6.56
CA GLN A 101 -6.95 1.16 -7.55
C GLN A 101 -6.02 2.24 -7.01
N ASN A 102 -6.58 3.32 -6.46
CA ASN A 102 -5.80 4.38 -5.81
C ASN A 102 -5.02 3.84 -4.63
N ALA A 103 -5.67 3.06 -3.76
CA ALA A 103 -5.01 2.41 -2.63
C ALA A 103 -3.85 1.50 -3.09
N GLY A 104 -4.08 0.66 -4.10
CA GLY A 104 -3.06 -0.23 -4.63
C GLY A 104 -1.86 0.51 -5.22
N ASN A 105 -2.08 1.60 -5.95
CA ASN A 105 -1.01 2.43 -6.50
C ASN A 105 -0.20 3.11 -5.38
N LEU A 106 -0.85 3.64 -4.36
CA LEU A 106 -0.21 4.25 -3.19
C LEU A 106 0.62 3.22 -2.40
N ILE A 107 0.07 2.03 -2.16
CA ILE A 107 0.76 0.91 -1.51
C ILE A 107 2.02 0.54 -2.28
N ARG A 108 1.92 0.41 -3.60
CA ARG A 108 3.07 0.10 -4.47
C ARG A 108 4.16 1.17 -4.36
N THR A 109 3.77 2.44 -4.46
CA THR A 109 4.72 3.56 -4.39
C THR A 109 5.36 3.66 -3.01
N CYS A 110 4.59 3.45 -1.95
CA CYS A 110 5.07 3.43 -0.57
C CYS A 110 6.14 2.34 -0.37
N GLU A 111 5.90 1.13 -0.86
CA GLU A 111 6.85 0.02 -0.77
C GLU A 111 8.13 0.32 -1.55
N VAL A 112 8.02 0.77 -2.79
CA VAL A 112 9.17 1.10 -3.66
C VAL A 112 10.08 2.15 -3.02
N PHE A 113 9.54 3.10 -2.27
CA PHE A 113 10.31 4.14 -1.59
C PHE A 113 10.66 3.80 -0.13
N GLY A 114 10.50 2.54 0.29
CA GLY A 114 10.96 2.06 1.58
C GLY A 114 10.04 2.37 2.75
N GLY A 115 8.78 2.68 2.50
CA GLY A 115 7.77 2.81 3.55
C GLY A 115 7.58 1.51 4.34
N VAL A 116 7.28 1.63 5.62
CA VAL A 116 7.15 0.48 6.53
C VAL A 116 5.77 -0.14 6.47
N GLY A 117 4.72 0.67 6.28
CA GLY A 117 3.35 0.16 6.27
C GLY A 117 2.31 1.21 6.00
N VAL A 118 1.06 0.83 6.26
CA VAL A 118 -0.13 1.64 6.00
C VAL A 118 -1.07 1.61 7.19
N LEU A 119 -1.48 2.77 7.64
CA LEU A 119 -2.54 2.97 8.64
C LEU A 119 -3.80 3.47 7.94
N MET A 120 -4.93 2.86 8.22
CA MET A 120 -6.22 3.21 7.61
C MET A 120 -7.35 3.17 8.63
N PRO A 121 -8.45 3.88 8.42
CA PRO A 121 -9.60 3.82 9.31
C PRO A 121 -10.33 2.47 9.16
N LYS A 122 -11.09 2.09 10.20
CA LYS A 122 -11.93 0.89 10.17
C LYS A 122 -13.05 1.02 9.16
N ASP A 123 -13.66 2.20 9.11
CA ASP A 123 -14.78 2.50 8.23
C ASP A 123 -14.35 3.39 7.07
N ARG A 124 -15.08 3.35 5.96
CA ARG A 124 -14.81 4.11 4.74
C ARG A 124 -13.36 3.98 4.25
N SER A 125 -12.86 2.75 4.21
CA SER A 125 -11.54 2.41 3.65
C SER A 125 -11.63 1.24 2.68
N PHE A 126 -10.57 1.02 1.92
CA PHE A 126 -10.51 -0.07 0.97
C PHE A 126 -10.36 -1.45 1.65
N PRO A 127 -10.94 -2.51 1.09
CA PRO A 127 -10.64 -3.87 1.52
C PRO A 127 -9.30 -4.33 0.92
N ILE A 128 -8.46 -5.03 1.70
CA ILE A 128 -7.25 -5.68 1.16
C ILE A 128 -7.68 -6.97 0.46
N ASN A 129 -8.09 -6.83 -0.79
CA ASN A 129 -8.59 -7.91 -1.64
C ASN A 129 -7.73 -8.11 -2.89
N GLN A 130 -8.15 -9.01 -3.76
CA GLN A 130 -7.45 -9.30 -5.03
C GLN A 130 -7.24 -8.07 -5.92
N THR A 131 -8.14 -7.08 -5.87
CA THR A 131 -8.02 -5.84 -6.65
C THR A 131 -6.84 -5.01 -6.16
N VAL A 132 -6.72 -4.81 -4.84
CA VAL A 132 -5.58 -4.11 -4.22
C VAL A 132 -4.28 -4.85 -4.48
N VAL A 133 -4.27 -6.18 -4.33
CA VAL A 133 -3.08 -7.00 -4.64
C VAL A 133 -2.67 -6.83 -6.10
N LYS A 134 -3.61 -6.79 -7.02
CA LYS A 134 -3.33 -6.60 -8.45
C LYS A 134 -2.83 -5.19 -8.74
N ALA A 135 -3.49 -4.16 -8.22
CA ALA A 135 -3.13 -2.77 -8.42
C ALA A 135 -1.75 -2.45 -7.82
N SER A 136 -1.44 -3.01 -6.65
CA SER A 136 -0.13 -2.87 -6.03
C SER A 136 0.97 -3.75 -6.65
N ALA A 137 0.64 -4.55 -7.68
CA ALA A 137 1.54 -5.56 -8.28
C ALA A 137 2.16 -6.53 -7.24
N GLY A 138 1.50 -6.72 -6.09
CA GLY A 138 1.97 -7.59 -5.01
C GLY A 138 2.76 -6.87 -3.90
N ALA A 139 3.03 -5.57 -4.01
CA ALA A 139 3.72 -4.77 -2.98
C ALA A 139 3.04 -4.85 -1.61
N VAL A 140 1.73 -5.08 -1.59
CA VAL A 140 0.96 -5.31 -0.37
C VAL A 140 1.52 -6.42 0.53
N PHE A 141 2.31 -7.35 0.00
CA PHE A 141 2.88 -8.45 0.78
C PHE A 141 4.13 -8.07 1.58
N TYR A 142 4.70 -6.91 1.34
CA TYR A 142 5.92 -6.42 1.99
C TYR A 142 5.68 -5.36 3.06
N LEU A 143 4.47 -4.78 3.09
CA LEU A 143 4.10 -3.74 4.02
C LEU A 143 3.29 -4.28 5.21
N ILE A 144 3.36 -3.55 6.32
CA ILE A 144 2.55 -3.78 7.52
C ILE A 144 1.25 -2.98 7.39
N PHE A 145 0.12 -3.62 7.68
CA PHE A 145 -1.19 -2.96 7.64
C PHE A 145 -1.81 -2.90 9.02
N SER A 146 -2.28 -1.72 9.38
CA SER A 146 -3.05 -1.52 10.60
C SER A 146 -4.34 -0.77 10.30
N ARG A 147 -5.40 -1.15 11.01
CA ARG A 147 -6.73 -0.56 10.88
C ARG A 147 -7.23 -0.12 12.25
N VAL A 148 -7.61 1.16 12.36
CA VAL A 148 -7.98 1.77 13.64
C VAL A 148 -9.38 2.40 13.60
N PRO A 149 -10.10 2.44 14.73
CA PRO A 149 -11.37 3.14 14.80
C PRO A 149 -11.24 4.66 14.63
N SER A 150 -10.11 5.24 15.06
CA SER A 150 -9.85 6.68 14.99
C SER A 150 -8.40 6.92 14.57
N LEU A 151 -8.21 7.45 13.36
CA LEU A 151 -6.89 7.90 12.89
C LEU A 151 -6.32 9.00 13.78
N LYS A 152 -7.20 9.93 14.24
CA LYS A 152 -6.79 11.02 15.13
C LYS A 152 -6.11 10.49 16.38
N LYS A 153 -6.78 9.60 17.14
CA LYS A 153 -6.21 9.04 18.37
C LYS A 153 -4.91 8.28 18.12
N ALA A 154 -4.87 7.46 17.08
CA ALA A 154 -3.64 6.72 16.74
C ALA A 154 -2.47 7.66 16.39
N LEU A 155 -2.73 8.78 15.70
CA LEU A 155 -1.68 9.75 15.37
C LEU A 155 -1.30 10.62 16.57
N GLU A 156 -2.21 10.92 17.50
CA GLU A 156 -1.87 11.53 18.80
C GLU A 156 -0.87 10.63 19.56
N GLU A 157 -1.17 9.33 19.68
CA GLU A 157 -0.26 8.36 20.30
C GLU A 157 1.10 8.26 19.58
N PHE A 158 1.11 8.31 18.23
CA PHE A 158 2.34 8.32 17.45
C PHE A 158 3.20 9.56 17.74
N LYS A 159 2.57 10.73 17.88
CA LYS A 159 3.26 11.99 18.24
C LYS A 159 3.79 11.93 19.68
N ASP A 160 3.03 11.38 20.62
CA ASP A 160 3.47 11.22 22.01
C ASP A 160 4.72 10.31 22.12
N MET A 161 4.87 9.37 21.18
CA MET A 161 6.09 8.57 21.02
C MET A 161 7.27 9.33 20.38
N GLY A 162 7.09 10.56 19.92
CA GLY A 162 8.10 11.38 19.25
C GLY A 162 8.08 11.29 17.72
N GLY A 163 7.02 10.76 17.13
CA GLY A 163 6.83 10.73 15.69
C GLY A 163 6.32 12.06 15.13
N SER A 164 6.58 12.34 13.86
CA SER A 164 6.13 13.53 13.14
C SER A 164 4.94 13.21 12.21
N VAL A 165 3.96 14.10 12.12
CA VAL A 165 2.78 13.96 11.25
C VAL A 165 2.82 15.01 10.15
N ILE A 166 2.95 14.57 8.91
CA ILE A 166 2.97 15.41 7.72
C ILE A 166 1.70 15.14 6.91
N VAL A 167 0.91 16.17 6.70
CA VAL A 167 -0.33 16.07 5.92
C VAL A 167 -0.09 16.66 4.54
N VAL A 168 -0.50 15.96 3.49
CA VAL A 168 -0.45 16.47 2.11
C VAL A 168 -1.83 17.02 1.75
N GLU A 169 -1.92 18.36 1.69
CA GLU A 169 -3.16 19.08 1.38
C GLU A 169 -2.84 20.40 0.71
N ARG A 170 -3.83 20.98 0.02
CA ARG A 170 -3.68 22.27 -0.64
C ARG A 170 -3.53 23.42 0.38
N GLY A 171 -2.84 24.47 -0.03
CA GLY A 171 -2.65 25.66 0.81
C GLY A 171 -1.59 25.51 1.90
N GLY A 172 -0.91 24.38 1.97
CA GLY A 172 0.24 24.17 2.84
C GLY A 172 1.55 24.74 2.29
N LYS A 173 2.65 24.45 2.98
CA LYS A 173 4.00 24.78 2.54
C LYS A 173 4.36 23.98 1.28
N ASP A 174 5.11 24.58 0.35
CA ASP A 174 5.62 23.86 -0.82
C ASP A 174 6.36 22.60 -0.38
N ILE A 175 5.91 21.47 -0.89
CA ILE A 175 6.44 20.16 -0.47
C ILE A 175 7.94 20.02 -0.73
N ARG A 176 8.48 20.73 -1.71
CA ARG A 176 9.92 20.77 -2.05
C ARG A 176 10.78 21.43 -0.97
N GLU A 177 10.15 22.25 -0.12
CA GLU A 177 10.79 22.99 0.98
C GLU A 177 10.50 22.39 2.36
N VAL A 178 9.74 21.29 2.41
CA VAL A 178 9.44 20.59 3.66
C VAL A 178 10.65 19.82 4.15
N ALA A 179 11.06 20.09 5.39
CA ALA A 179 12.01 19.25 6.11
C ALA A 179 11.25 18.09 6.75
N PHE A 180 11.41 16.90 6.20
CA PHE A 180 10.81 15.69 6.76
C PHE A 180 11.63 15.21 7.95
N SER A 181 11.00 15.09 9.13
CA SER A 181 11.60 14.52 10.33
C SER A 181 11.14 13.08 10.50
N PHE A 182 12.07 12.17 10.76
CA PHE A 182 11.79 10.74 10.90
C PHE A 182 11.93 10.28 12.35
N PRO A 183 11.08 9.35 12.82
CA PRO A 183 10.03 8.64 12.08
C PRO A 183 8.82 9.53 11.76
N CYS A 184 8.18 9.32 10.59
CA CYS A 184 7.03 10.14 10.23
C CYS A 184 5.84 9.38 9.65
N ALA A 185 4.65 9.95 9.83
CA ALA A 185 3.40 9.59 9.20
C ALA A 185 3.12 10.55 8.04
N LEU A 186 2.96 10.03 6.82
CA LEU A 186 2.55 10.79 5.65
C LEU A 186 1.06 10.59 5.41
N VAL A 187 0.26 11.62 5.60
CA VAL A 187 -1.21 11.56 5.54
C VAL A 187 -1.71 12.05 4.19
N LEU A 188 -2.53 11.23 3.53
CA LEU A 188 -3.22 11.52 2.29
C LEU A 188 -4.73 11.36 2.50
N GLY A 189 -5.51 12.33 2.01
CA GLY A 189 -6.97 12.31 2.09
C GLY A 189 -7.64 11.82 0.81
N SER A 190 -8.97 11.69 0.87
CA SER A 190 -9.78 11.30 -0.27
C SER A 190 -9.81 12.37 -1.37
N GLU A 191 -10.13 11.96 -2.62
CA GLU A 191 -10.13 12.87 -3.78
C GLU A 191 -11.18 13.99 -3.67
N GLY A 192 -12.29 13.76 -2.99
CA GLY A 192 -13.39 14.73 -2.90
C GLY A 192 -13.27 15.65 -1.67
N GLU A 193 -13.05 15.05 -0.50
CA GLU A 193 -13.09 15.76 0.78
C GLU A 193 -11.72 16.20 1.28
N GLY A 194 -10.62 15.69 0.68
CA GLY A 194 -9.27 15.90 1.17
C GLY A 194 -9.01 15.20 2.50
N VAL A 195 -8.09 15.74 3.28
CA VAL A 195 -7.79 15.25 4.62
C VAL A 195 -8.75 15.83 5.64
N SER A 196 -9.26 15.01 6.53
CA SER A 196 -10.20 15.44 7.58
C SER A 196 -9.63 16.55 8.47
N LYS A 197 -10.48 17.51 8.88
CA LYS A 197 -10.07 18.64 9.73
C LYS A 197 -9.38 18.22 11.02
N SER A 198 -9.81 17.10 11.58
CA SER A 198 -9.22 16.54 12.80
C SER A 198 -7.77 16.07 12.62
N LEU A 199 -7.39 15.62 11.43
CA LEU A 199 -6.01 15.24 11.10
C LEU A 199 -5.19 16.46 10.68
N LEU A 200 -5.79 17.42 9.97
CA LEU A 200 -5.14 18.70 9.68
C LEU A 200 -4.69 19.43 10.95
N SER A 201 -5.53 19.41 12.00
CA SER A 201 -5.18 20.05 13.29
C SER A 201 -4.06 19.37 14.06
N LEU A 202 -3.73 18.12 13.73
CA LEU A 202 -2.63 17.36 14.33
C LEU A 202 -1.30 17.48 13.56
N ALA A 203 -1.35 18.00 12.33
CA ALA A 203 -0.20 18.07 11.47
C ALA A 203 0.92 18.92 12.08
N ASP A 204 2.14 18.41 12.09
CA ASP A 204 3.33 19.22 12.36
C ASP A 204 3.67 20.07 11.14
N VAL A 205 3.38 19.54 9.95
CA VAL A 205 3.52 20.26 8.67
C VAL A 205 2.35 19.89 7.76
N VAL A 206 1.73 20.89 7.16
CA VAL A 206 0.85 20.71 6.00
C VAL A 206 1.68 21.04 4.76
N ALA A 207 1.91 20.02 3.93
CA ALA A 207 2.67 20.11 2.69
C ALA A 207 1.72 20.24 1.50
N SER A 208 2.05 21.08 0.54
CA SER A 208 1.27 21.31 -0.68
C SER A 208 2.10 21.07 -1.93
N ILE A 209 1.52 20.39 -2.91
CA ILE A 209 2.12 20.24 -4.23
C ILE A 209 1.76 21.49 -5.05
N PRO A 210 2.73 22.29 -5.50
CA PRO A 210 2.43 23.48 -6.31
C PRO A 210 1.86 23.07 -7.67
N MET A 211 0.80 23.75 -8.06
CA MET A 211 0.13 23.54 -9.34
C MET A 211 -0.03 24.87 -10.07
N VAL A 212 0.28 24.91 -11.35
CA VAL A 212 0.21 26.11 -12.21
C VAL A 212 -0.83 25.99 -13.32
N GLY A 213 -1.48 24.85 -13.43
CA GLY A 213 -2.51 24.59 -14.44
C GLY A 213 -3.89 25.07 -14.02
N ASN A 214 -4.86 24.97 -14.96
CA ASN A 214 -6.27 25.33 -14.69
C ASN A 214 -7.00 24.29 -13.84
N ILE A 215 -6.51 23.06 -13.78
CA ILE A 215 -7.03 22.00 -12.91
C ILE A 215 -6.34 22.11 -11.54
N ASN A 216 -7.14 22.20 -10.50
CA ASN A 216 -6.69 22.55 -9.15
C ASN A 216 -6.52 21.33 -8.22
N SER A 217 -6.51 20.12 -8.76
CA SER A 217 -6.29 18.88 -7.99
C SER A 217 -5.62 17.81 -8.84
N LEU A 218 -4.85 16.95 -8.19
CA LEU A 218 -4.30 15.72 -8.75
C LEU A 218 -5.12 14.53 -8.25
N ASN A 219 -5.13 13.46 -9.03
CA ASN A 219 -5.55 12.15 -8.49
C ASN A 219 -4.70 11.82 -7.26
N VAL A 220 -5.32 11.24 -6.22
CA VAL A 220 -4.65 11.00 -4.94
C VAL A 220 -3.43 10.10 -5.06
N SER A 221 -3.44 9.11 -5.96
CA SER A 221 -2.26 8.26 -6.16
C SER A 221 -1.11 9.01 -6.84
N SER A 222 -1.40 9.96 -7.71
CA SER A 222 -0.40 10.85 -8.32
C SER A 222 0.18 11.82 -7.29
N ALA A 223 -0.67 12.47 -6.49
CA ALA A 223 -0.23 13.33 -5.40
C ALA A 223 0.62 12.57 -4.38
N GLY A 224 0.18 11.37 -4.02
CA GLY A 224 0.93 10.49 -3.12
C GLY A 224 2.28 10.07 -3.68
N ALA A 225 2.39 9.81 -4.98
CA ALA A 225 3.66 9.46 -5.60
C ALA A 225 4.69 10.61 -5.53
N ILE A 226 4.24 11.85 -5.77
CA ILE A 226 5.08 13.04 -5.63
C ILE A 226 5.52 13.22 -4.17
N ALA A 227 4.58 13.12 -3.23
CA ALA A 227 4.87 13.28 -1.82
C ALA A 227 5.84 12.20 -1.29
N LEU A 228 5.62 10.94 -1.67
CA LEU A 228 6.50 9.82 -1.31
C LEU A 228 7.91 9.96 -1.89
N TRP A 229 8.03 10.53 -3.09
CA TRP A 229 9.33 10.86 -3.68
C TRP A 229 10.09 11.91 -2.86
N GLU A 230 9.42 12.96 -2.39
CA GLU A 230 10.06 13.97 -1.55
C GLU A 230 10.48 13.41 -0.18
N VAL A 231 9.66 12.55 0.44
CA VAL A 231 10.01 11.80 1.65
C VAL A 231 11.27 10.94 1.40
N PHE A 232 11.27 10.16 0.32
CA PHE A 232 12.39 9.28 -0.04
C PHE A 232 13.69 10.07 -0.27
N LYS A 233 13.63 11.20 -0.97
CA LYS A 233 14.80 12.08 -1.17
C LYS A 233 15.43 12.53 0.14
N THR A 234 14.61 12.82 1.14
CA THR A 234 15.10 13.22 2.46
C THR A 234 15.65 12.02 3.24
N LEU A 235 14.94 10.90 3.22
CA LEU A 235 15.35 9.66 3.90
C LEU A 235 16.71 9.14 3.43
N THR A 236 17.03 9.30 2.15
CA THR A 236 18.28 8.81 1.56
C THR A 236 19.46 9.80 1.67
N LYS A 237 19.23 11.01 2.15
CA LYS A 237 20.28 12.01 2.41
C LYS A 237 20.71 12.06 3.88
N SER A 238 19.95 11.41 4.77
CA SER A 238 20.21 11.29 6.21
C SER A 238 21.07 10.09 6.51
#